data_731726ad1e78ccbec6d20218dc12bf80
#
_entry.id   731726ad1e78ccbec6d20218dc12bf80
#
_cell.length_a   1.000
_cell.length_b   1.000
_cell.length_c   1.000
_cell.angle_alpha   90.00
_cell.angle_beta   90.00
_cell.angle_gamma   90.00
#
_symmetry.space_group_name_H-M   'P 1'
#
loop_
_entity.id
_entity.type
_entity.pdbx_description
1 polymer ?
#
loop_
_entity_poly.entity_id
_entity_poly.type
_entity_poly.pdbx_seq_one_letter_code
_entity_poly.pdbx_strand_id
1 'polypeptide(L)'
;MDSLPETLVDFHTHSHFSDGVLPPAQLVERARGRGVSLMALTDHDTTAGLAEARAACEAAAIRFVPGVELSATWRGQTIHIVGLAVDERHAGLQAHMASVLERRQSRLREMGERLEKRARLPGRELAALASGCAAPTRLHPARLLVERGFARDTQAAFDRYLNRNTPGHVPAEWPTFDAAMTVLRDNGAVAVLAHPHRYRASAGQLRELTAAFAQAGGKALEASMAGMSPNDADRIASLCRRFSLHASMGSDFHDPAVPWNPLGRWLKLAPGLEPVTQLLTPRA
;
A
#
# COMPACT_ATOMS: atom_id res chain seq x y z
N MET A 1 -37.82 -9.47 2.41
CA MET A 1 -36.97 -8.30 2.71
C MET A 1 -35.67 -8.55 1.98
N ASP A 2 -35.57 -8.06 0.76
CA ASP A 2 -34.33 -8.11 0.00
C ASP A 2 -33.31 -7.24 0.73
N SER A 3 -32.29 -7.90 1.32
CA SER A 3 -31.13 -7.20 1.84
C SER A 3 -30.52 -6.41 0.69
N LEU A 4 -30.41 -5.09 0.82
CA LEU A 4 -29.63 -4.28 -0.09
C LEU A 4 -28.28 -4.99 -0.32
N PRO A 5 -27.78 -5.06 -1.56
CA PRO A 5 -26.51 -5.70 -1.83
C PRO A 5 -25.44 -5.08 -0.91
N GLU A 6 -24.74 -5.92 -0.15
CA GLU A 6 -23.68 -5.48 0.76
C GLU A 6 -22.69 -4.69 -0.09
N THR A 7 -22.48 -3.40 0.22
CA THR A 7 -21.60 -2.51 -0.55
C THR A 7 -20.20 -3.10 -0.58
N LEU A 8 -19.78 -3.62 -1.73
CA LEU A 8 -18.45 -4.17 -1.87
C LEU A 8 -17.44 -3.03 -1.97
N VAL A 9 -16.49 -3.00 -1.05
CA VAL A 9 -15.50 -1.92 -0.94
C VAL A 9 -14.09 -2.45 -1.17
N ASP A 10 -13.16 -1.59 -1.62
CA ASP A 10 -11.74 -1.88 -1.66
C ASP A 10 -10.94 -0.60 -1.38
N PHE A 11 -10.34 -0.51 -0.20
CA PHE A 11 -9.63 0.69 0.24
C PHE A 11 -8.10 0.59 0.14
N HIS A 12 -7.58 -0.47 -0.52
CA HIS A 12 -6.15 -0.62 -0.71
C HIS A 12 -5.85 -1.22 -2.09
N THR A 13 -5.49 -0.36 -3.03
CA THR A 13 -5.19 -0.76 -4.41
C THR A 13 -4.05 0.06 -4.98
N HIS A 14 -3.26 -0.56 -5.88
CA HIS A 14 -2.11 0.07 -6.52
C HIS A 14 -2.24 0.11 -8.03
N SER A 15 -1.78 1.22 -8.62
CA SER A 15 -1.69 1.43 -10.05
C SER A 15 -0.23 1.47 -10.54
N HIS A 16 -0.04 1.67 -11.84
CA HIS A 16 1.29 1.82 -12.43
C HIS A 16 2.02 3.10 -12.00
N PHE A 17 1.35 4.02 -11.28
CA PHE A 17 2.02 5.18 -10.69
C PHE A 17 2.91 4.80 -9.49
N SER A 18 2.66 3.64 -8.86
CA SER A 18 3.61 3.01 -7.94
C SER A 18 4.04 1.66 -8.50
N ASP A 19 3.63 0.55 -7.92
CA ASP A 19 4.07 -0.78 -8.31
C ASP A 19 2.93 -1.72 -8.72
N GLY A 20 1.74 -1.21 -8.90
CA GLY A 20 0.72 -1.90 -9.67
C GLY A 20 1.10 -2.01 -11.16
N VAL A 21 0.44 -2.88 -11.91
CA VAL A 21 0.70 -3.03 -13.35
C VAL A 21 -0.36 -2.34 -14.22
N LEU A 22 -1.51 -2.01 -13.65
CA LEU A 22 -2.62 -1.43 -14.41
C LEU A 22 -2.64 0.10 -14.30
N PRO A 23 -2.94 0.81 -15.40
CA PRO A 23 -3.37 2.20 -15.31
C PRO A 23 -4.62 2.33 -14.43
N PRO A 24 -4.83 3.48 -13.75
CA PRO A 24 -6.01 3.68 -12.90
C PRO A 24 -7.34 3.38 -13.58
N ALA A 25 -7.50 3.76 -14.84
CA ALA A 25 -8.73 3.48 -15.60
C ALA A 25 -9.00 1.97 -15.75
N GLN A 26 -7.96 1.17 -16.05
CA GLN A 26 -8.10 -0.29 -16.15
C GLN A 26 -8.31 -0.95 -14.79
N LEU A 27 -7.70 -0.42 -13.74
CA LEU A 27 -7.92 -0.86 -12.36
C LEU A 27 -9.38 -0.67 -11.95
N VAL A 28 -9.96 0.51 -12.23
CA VAL A 28 -11.36 0.85 -11.96
C VAL A 28 -12.32 -0.06 -12.75
N GLU A 29 -12.05 -0.26 -14.05
CA GLU A 29 -12.89 -1.16 -14.87
C GLU A 29 -12.88 -2.59 -14.32
N ARG A 30 -11.71 -3.05 -13.85
CA ARG A 30 -11.60 -4.37 -13.21
C ARG A 30 -12.33 -4.42 -11.88
N ALA A 31 -12.29 -3.36 -11.08
CA ALA A 31 -13.04 -3.24 -9.82
C ALA A 31 -14.55 -3.29 -10.08
N ARG A 32 -15.03 -2.55 -11.11
CA ARG A 32 -16.41 -2.60 -11.58
C ARG A 32 -16.85 -4.01 -11.95
N GLY A 33 -16.03 -4.71 -12.74
CA GLY A 33 -16.30 -6.10 -13.14
C GLY A 33 -16.33 -7.10 -11.97
N ARG A 34 -15.84 -6.71 -10.78
CA ARG A 34 -15.91 -7.47 -9.54
C ARG A 34 -17.06 -7.04 -8.62
N GLY A 35 -17.84 -6.02 -9.00
CA GLY A 35 -18.94 -5.49 -8.20
C GLY A 35 -18.52 -4.52 -7.10
N VAL A 36 -17.27 -4.02 -7.12
CA VAL A 36 -16.81 -2.98 -6.20
C VAL A 36 -17.57 -1.69 -6.49
N SER A 37 -18.18 -1.09 -5.47
CA SER A 37 -18.98 0.12 -5.56
C SER A 37 -18.41 1.31 -4.78
N LEU A 38 -17.35 1.08 -4.02
CA LEU A 38 -16.60 2.09 -3.28
C LEU A 38 -15.13 1.66 -3.21
N MET A 39 -14.21 2.48 -3.73
CA MET A 39 -12.79 2.15 -3.73
C MET A 39 -11.90 3.35 -3.43
N ALA A 40 -10.68 3.05 -2.98
CA ALA A 40 -9.58 3.99 -2.91
C ALA A 40 -8.44 3.54 -3.83
N LEU A 41 -7.75 4.51 -4.47
CA LEU A 41 -6.41 4.30 -5.01
C LEU A 41 -5.41 4.78 -3.96
N THR A 42 -4.45 3.91 -3.60
CA THR A 42 -3.52 4.13 -2.49
C THR A 42 -2.08 3.82 -2.91
N ASP A 43 -1.67 4.32 -4.06
CA ASP A 43 -0.31 4.16 -4.57
C ASP A 43 0.75 4.54 -3.53
N HIS A 44 1.86 3.81 -3.51
CA HIS A 44 2.96 4.06 -2.58
C HIS A 44 3.55 5.46 -2.75
N ASP A 45 3.48 6.28 -1.71
CA ASP A 45 4.12 7.59 -1.57
C ASP A 45 3.88 8.53 -2.78
N THR A 46 2.73 8.40 -3.46
CA THR A 46 2.34 9.26 -4.58
C THR A 46 0.83 9.40 -4.68
N THR A 47 0.37 10.58 -5.09
CA THR A 47 -1.02 10.87 -5.43
C THR A 47 -1.22 11.10 -6.94
N ALA A 48 -0.19 10.80 -7.76
CA ALA A 48 -0.19 11.13 -9.19
C ALA A 48 -1.32 10.44 -9.98
N GLY A 49 -1.77 9.25 -9.54
CA GLY A 49 -2.86 8.50 -10.17
C GLY A 49 -4.29 8.94 -9.79
N LEU A 50 -4.45 9.81 -8.76
CA LEU A 50 -5.77 10.09 -8.20
C LEU A 50 -6.73 10.79 -9.16
N ALA A 51 -6.23 11.70 -9.99
CA ALA A 51 -7.07 12.43 -10.95
C ALA A 51 -7.67 11.49 -12.00
N GLU A 52 -6.84 10.58 -12.55
CA GLU A 52 -7.30 9.56 -13.51
C GLU A 52 -8.25 8.56 -12.85
N ALA A 53 -7.93 8.07 -11.63
CA ALA A 53 -8.81 7.16 -10.90
C ALA A 53 -10.17 7.79 -10.60
N ARG A 54 -10.22 9.06 -10.20
CA ARG A 54 -11.45 9.80 -9.92
C ARG A 54 -12.35 9.87 -11.15
N ALA A 55 -11.78 10.28 -12.29
CA ALA A 55 -12.54 10.36 -13.56
C ALA A 55 -13.06 8.99 -14.01
N ALA A 56 -12.24 7.95 -13.88
CA ALA A 56 -12.64 6.58 -14.21
C ALA A 56 -13.74 6.04 -13.28
N CYS A 57 -13.64 6.31 -11.98
CA CYS A 57 -14.67 5.92 -11.00
C CYS A 57 -15.99 6.62 -11.24
N GLU A 58 -15.97 7.92 -11.57
CA GLU A 58 -17.17 8.68 -11.93
C GLU A 58 -17.87 8.06 -13.15
N ALA A 59 -17.12 7.76 -14.21
CA ALA A 59 -17.64 7.10 -15.42
C ALA A 59 -18.18 5.68 -15.14
N ALA A 60 -17.60 4.97 -14.16
CA ALA A 60 -18.01 3.62 -13.77
C ALA A 60 -19.11 3.58 -12.70
N ALA A 61 -19.60 4.72 -12.21
CA ALA A 61 -20.51 4.84 -11.07
C ALA A 61 -20.01 4.19 -9.78
N ILE A 62 -18.69 4.21 -9.56
CA ILE A 62 -18.01 3.77 -8.33
C ILE A 62 -17.73 5.01 -7.47
N ARG A 63 -18.05 4.98 -6.18
CA ARG A 63 -17.65 6.04 -5.26
C ARG A 63 -16.13 5.96 -5.04
N PHE A 64 -15.45 7.09 -5.18
CA PHE A 64 -14.01 7.19 -5.07
C PHE A 64 -13.57 7.87 -3.77
N VAL A 65 -12.58 7.27 -3.10
CA VAL A 65 -11.89 7.85 -1.94
C VAL A 65 -10.44 8.13 -2.34
N PRO A 66 -9.99 9.38 -2.39
CA PRO A 66 -8.59 9.67 -2.66
C PRO A 66 -7.73 9.12 -1.50
N GLY A 67 -6.66 8.40 -1.84
CA GLY A 67 -5.80 7.77 -0.86
C GLY A 67 -4.32 7.83 -1.23
N VAL A 68 -3.49 7.40 -0.32
CA VAL A 68 -2.05 7.18 -0.49
C VAL A 68 -1.58 6.15 0.53
N GLU A 69 -0.62 5.30 0.20
CA GLU A 69 0.06 4.45 1.16
C GLU A 69 1.46 4.99 1.46
N LEU A 70 1.65 5.55 2.65
CA LEU A 70 2.93 6.11 3.06
C LEU A 70 3.87 5.04 3.64
N SER A 71 5.12 5.05 3.18
CA SER A 71 6.20 4.23 3.71
C SER A 71 6.82 4.89 4.94
N ALA A 72 6.93 4.17 6.04
CA ALA A 72 7.50 4.67 7.29
C ALA A 72 8.41 3.63 7.97
N THR A 73 9.24 4.11 8.88
CA THR A 73 10.09 3.26 9.73
C THR A 73 9.61 3.33 11.17
N TRP A 74 9.30 2.17 11.76
CA TRP A 74 9.00 2.00 13.17
C TRP A 74 9.98 1.00 13.79
N ARG A 75 10.81 1.43 14.75
CA ARG A 75 11.82 0.60 15.42
C ARG A 75 12.72 -0.20 14.44
N GLY A 76 13.13 0.44 13.35
CA GLY A 76 14.00 -0.19 12.32
C GLY A 76 13.28 -1.14 11.35
N GLN A 77 11.96 -1.28 11.47
CA GLN A 77 11.14 -2.03 10.55
C GLN A 77 10.36 -1.10 9.62
N THR A 78 10.29 -1.45 8.33
CA THR A 78 9.36 -0.80 7.40
C THR A 78 7.94 -1.16 7.75
N ILE A 79 7.10 -0.14 7.90
CA ILE A 79 5.65 -0.25 8.01
C ILE A 79 5.00 0.65 6.98
N HIS A 80 3.74 0.39 6.67
CA HIS A 80 2.96 1.23 5.77
C HIS A 80 1.70 1.77 6.45
N ILE A 81 1.34 3.00 6.10
CA ILE A 81 0.17 3.68 6.64
C ILE A 81 -0.64 4.22 5.47
N VAL A 82 -1.82 3.67 5.27
CA VAL A 82 -2.76 4.18 4.28
C VAL A 82 -3.45 5.42 4.84
N GLY A 83 -3.40 6.52 4.09
CA GLY A 83 -4.23 7.69 4.31
C GLY A 83 -5.44 7.64 3.37
N LEU A 84 -6.65 7.61 3.92
CA LEU A 84 -7.89 7.70 3.14
C LEU A 84 -8.48 9.11 3.24
N ALA A 85 -9.20 9.53 2.21
CA ALA A 85 -9.78 10.87 2.08
C ALA A 85 -8.70 11.98 2.17
N VAL A 86 -7.54 11.77 1.53
CA VAL A 86 -6.46 12.74 1.52
C VAL A 86 -6.83 13.98 0.72
N ASP A 87 -6.35 15.15 1.18
CA ASP A 87 -6.22 16.33 0.33
C ASP A 87 -4.92 16.21 -0.47
N GLU A 88 -5.04 15.86 -1.74
CA GLU A 88 -3.91 15.66 -2.65
C GLU A 88 -3.11 16.94 -2.91
N ARG A 89 -3.68 18.14 -2.59
CA ARG A 89 -3.02 19.44 -2.76
C ARG A 89 -2.33 19.96 -1.50
N HIS A 90 -2.49 19.26 -0.38
CA HIS A 90 -1.91 19.67 0.90
C HIS A 90 -0.38 19.74 0.80
N ALA A 91 0.19 20.92 1.02
CA ALA A 91 1.61 21.18 0.81
C ALA A 91 2.54 20.27 1.64
N GLY A 92 2.15 19.96 2.89
CA GLY A 92 2.91 19.06 3.76
C GLY A 92 2.93 17.62 3.23
N LEU A 93 1.82 17.12 2.66
CA LEU A 93 1.77 15.81 2.04
C LEU A 93 2.65 15.75 0.79
N GLN A 94 2.56 16.77 -0.07
CA GLN A 94 3.38 16.85 -1.28
C GLN A 94 4.89 16.92 -0.95
N ALA A 95 5.29 17.72 0.03
CA ALA A 95 6.67 17.81 0.48
C ALA A 95 7.19 16.48 1.06
N HIS A 96 6.36 15.78 1.84
CA HIS A 96 6.69 14.46 2.38
C HIS A 96 6.92 13.44 1.25
N MET A 97 5.99 13.34 0.30
CA MET A 97 6.11 12.43 -0.84
C MET A 97 7.33 12.73 -1.71
N ALA A 98 7.63 14.01 -1.97
CA ALA A 98 8.83 14.41 -2.70
C ALA A 98 10.11 13.93 -2.01
N SER A 99 10.22 14.10 -0.69
CA SER A 99 11.35 13.59 0.11
C SER A 99 11.48 12.07 0.03
N VAL A 100 10.35 11.34 0.05
CA VAL A 100 10.36 9.88 -0.09
C VAL A 100 10.78 9.45 -1.50
N LEU A 101 10.32 10.16 -2.54
CA LEU A 101 10.72 9.89 -3.92
C LEU A 101 12.24 10.01 -4.11
N GLU A 102 12.86 11.05 -3.56
CA GLU A 102 14.33 11.20 -3.59
C GLU A 102 15.04 9.99 -2.96
N ARG A 103 14.56 9.52 -1.81
CA ARG A 103 15.08 8.32 -1.13
C ARG A 103 14.91 7.06 -1.98
N ARG A 104 13.73 6.88 -2.61
CA ARG A 104 13.45 5.77 -3.53
C ARG A 104 14.40 5.75 -4.71
N GLN A 105 14.58 6.89 -5.37
CA GLN A 105 15.49 7.05 -6.51
C GLN A 105 16.95 6.81 -6.12
N SER A 106 17.40 7.38 -4.98
CA SER A 106 18.75 7.14 -4.46
C SER A 106 19.00 5.67 -4.18
N ARG A 107 18.05 5.02 -3.51
CA ARG A 107 18.11 3.58 -3.23
C ARG A 107 18.20 2.72 -4.49
N LEU A 108 17.42 3.04 -5.54
CA LEU A 108 17.46 2.33 -6.80
C LEU A 108 18.82 2.47 -7.50
N ARG A 109 19.40 3.69 -7.52
CA ARG A 109 20.74 3.91 -8.07
C ARG A 109 21.78 3.02 -7.37
N GLU A 110 21.77 3.03 -6.03
CA GLU A 110 22.69 2.20 -5.26
C GLU A 110 22.46 0.70 -5.49
N MET A 111 21.20 0.24 -5.59
CA MET A 111 20.88 -1.14 -5.97
C MET A 111 21.48 -1.49 -7.34
N GLY A 112 21.35 -0.61 -8.33
CA GLY A 112 21.92 -0.78 -9.66
C GLY A 112 23.44 -0.92 -9.61
N GLU A 113 24.13 -0.03 -8.91
CA GLU A 113 25.59 -0.10 -8.74
C GLU A 113 26.05 -1.40 -8.06
N ARG A 114 25.33 -1.84 -7.03
CA ARG A 114 25.62 -3.10 -6.34
C ARG A 114 25.40 -4.32 -7.25
N LEU A 115 24.32 -4.33 -8.05
CA LEU A 115 24.05 -5.40 -9.02
C LEU A 115 25.15 -5.49 -10.08
N GLU A 116 25.63 -4.36 -10.61
CA GLU A 116 26.77 -4.37 -11.53
C GLU A 116 28.03 -4.91 -10.91
N LYS A 117 28.40 -4.38 -9.75
CA LYS A 117 29.66 -4.72 -9.09
C LYS A 117 29.70 -6.14 -8.56
N ARG A 118 28.60 -6.65 -8.00
CA ARG A 118 28.57 -7.92 -7.26
C ARG A 118 27.94 -9.08 -8.02
N ALA A 119 27.04 -8.81 -8.97
CA ALA A 119 26.32 -9.83 -9.73
C ALA A 119 26.62 -9.77 -11.22
N ARG A 120 27.36 -8.75 -11.70
CA ARG A 120 27.68 -8.52 -13.12
C ARG A 120 26.43 -8.40 -14.01
N LEU A 121 25.37 -7.84 -13.46
CA LEU A 121 24.14 -7.55 -14.17
C LEU A 121 24.19 -6.10 -14.68
N PRO A 122 23.38 -5.71 -15.71
CA PRO A 122 23.27 -4.33 -16.18
C PRO A 122 22.47 -3.45 -15.18
N GLY A 123 22.97 -3.35 -13.95
CA GLY A 123 22.22 -2.82 -12.82
C GLY A 123 21.89 -1.34 -12.93
N ARG A 124 22.77 -0.51 -13.53
CA ARG A 124 22.48 0.91 -13.75
C ARG A 124 21.37 1.11 -14.78
N GLU A 125 21.35 0.32 -15.85
CA GLU A 125 20.27 0.32 -16.82
C GLU A 125 18.95 -0.05 -16.16
N LEU A 126 18.93 -1.15 -15.37
CA LEU A 126 17.75 -1.59 -14.62
C LEU A 126 17.26 -0.50 -13.65
N ALA A 127 18.16 0.17 -12.95
CA ALA A 127 17.81 1.26 -12.05
C ALA A 127 17.26 2.49 -12.79
N ALA A 128 17.83 2.83 -13.95
CA ALA A 128 17.35 3.94 -14.77
C ALA A 128 15.93 3.68 -15.31
N LEU A 129 15.67 2.47 -15.81
CA LEU A 129 14.32 2.08 -16.26
C LEU A 129 13.30 2.08 -15.11
N ALA A 130 13.70 1.56 -13.94
CA ALA A 130 12.83 1.53 -12.76
C ALA A 130 12.51 2.93 -12.21
N SER A 131 13.38 3.93 -12.43
CA SER A 131 13.18 5.30 -11.95
C SER A 131 12.19 6.12 -12.77
N GLY A 132 11.72 5.61 -13.92
CA GLY A 132 10.69 6.26 -14.75
C GLY A 132 9.27 6.26 -14.13
N CYS A 133 9.05 5.57 -13.03
CA CYS A 133 7.79 5.54 -12.29
C CYS A 133 7.69 6.71 -11.31
N ALA A 134 6.46 7.19 -11.01
CA ALA A 134 6.23 8.28 -10.05
C ALA A 134 6.66 7.91 -8.63
N ALA A 135 6.52 6.64 -8.23
CA ALA A 135 7.00 6.13 -6.95
C ALA A 135 7.64 4.73 -7.11
N PRO A 136 8.90 4.66 -7.57
CA PRO A 136 9.55 3.39 -7.85
C PRO A 136 9.78 2.56 -6.58
N THR A 137 9.46 1.27 -6.65
CA THR A 137 9.69 0.29 -5.58
C THR A 137 10.70 -0.77 -5.99
N ARG A 138 11.04 -1.70 -5.09
CA ARG A 138 11.90 -2.85 -5.40
C ARG A 138 11.25 -3.83 -6.39
N LEU A 139 9.94 -3.75 -6.58
CA LEU A 139 9.24 -4.62 -7.53
C LEU A 139 9.59 -4.29 -8.98
N HIS A 140 9.87 -3.01 -9.29
CA HIS A 140 10.30 -2.59 -10.61
C HIS A 140 11.60 -3.27 -11.07
N PRO A 141 12.74 -3.18 -10.35
CA PRO A 141 13.92 -3.93 -10.73
C PRO A 141 13.70 -5.45 -10.68
N ALA A 142 12.84 -5.97 -9.80
CA ALA A 142 12.52 -7.40 -9.81
C ALA A 142 11.84 -7.84 -11.11
N ARG A 143 10.84 -7.06 -11.59
CA ARG A 143 10.17 -7.30 -12.88
C ARG A 143 11.15 -7.21 -14.06
N LEU A 144 12.01 -6.20 -14.07
CA LEU A 144 13.03 -6.05 -15.11
C LEU A 144 14.03 -7.21 -15.13
N LEU A 145 14.42 -7.73 -13.96
CA LEU A 145 15.26 -8.93 -13.88
C LEU A 145 14.59 -10.17 -14.48
N VAL A 146 13.28 -10.30 -14.31
CA VAL A 146 12.50 -11.38 -14.94
C VAL A 146 12.39 -11.17 -16.46
N GLU A 147 12.01 -9.98 -16.88
CA GLU A 147 11.88 -9.62 -18.30
C GLU A 147 13.17 -9.85 -19.09
N ARG A 148 14.32 -9.56 -18.49
CA ARG A 148 15.66 -9.77 -19.08
C ARG A 148 16.18 -11.20 -18.91
N GLY A 149 15.41 -12.12 -18.35
CA GLY A 149 15.77 -13.53 -18.18
C GLY A 149 16.80 -13.82 -17.07
N PHE A 150 17.09 -12.86 -16.19
CA PHE A 150 18.00 -13.08 -15.04
C PHE A 150 17.32 -13.82 -13.88
N ALA A 151 16.00 -13.83 -13.84
CA ALA A 151 15.20 -14.60 -12.89
C ALA A 151 13.96 -15.17 -13.58
N ARG A 152 13.47 -16.31 -13.10
CA ARG A 152 12.28 -16.97 -13.67
C ARG A 152 10.97 -16.26 -13.29
N ASP A 153 10.93 -15.63 -12.13
CA ASP A 153 9.79 -14.92 -11.56
C ASP A 153 10.29 -13.84 -10.57
N THR A 154 9.40 -12.98 -10.12
CA THR A 154 9.74 -11.89 -9.18
C THR A 154 10.21 -12.40 -7.83
N GLN A 155 9.68 -13.52 -7.32
CA GLN A 155 10.15 -14.13 -6.08
C GLN A 155 11.60 -14.58 -6.20
N ALA A 156 11.96 -15.26 -7.29
CA ALA A 156 13.34 -15.64 -7.57
C ALA A 156 14.27 -14.43 -7.73
N ALA A 157 13.78 -13.33 -8.32
CA ALA A 157 14.53 -12.07 -8.42
C ALA A 157 14.82 -11.49 -7.02
N PHE A 158 13.83 -11.49 -6.13
CA PHE A 158 14.03 -11.06 -4.74
C PHE A 158 15.02 -11.97 -4.00
N ASP A 159 14.83 -13.27 -4.06
CA ASP A 159 15.63 -14.23 -3.29
C ASP A 159 17.09 -14.26 -3.74
N ARG A 160 17.33 -14.07 -5.04
CA ARG A 160 18.68 -14.14 -5.60
C ARG A 160 19.40 -12.79 -5.58
N TYR A 161 18.69 -11.67 -5.72
CA TYR A 161 19.31 -10.38 -6.02
C TYR A 161 18.95 -9.23 -5.08
N LEU A 162 17.73 -9.17 -4.50
CA LEU A 162 17.19 -7.95 -3.91
C LEU A 162 16.87 -8.03 -2.42
N ASN A 163 16.77 -9.24 -1.85
CA ASN A 163 16.52 -9.45 -0.43
C ASN A 163 17.80 -9.23 0.43
N ARG A 164 17.62 -9.21 1.75
CA ARG A 164 18.74 -9.08 2.69
C ARG A 164 19.79 -10.15 2.40
N ASN A 165 21.07 -9.77 2.47
CA ASN A 165 22.23 -10.60 2.19
C ASN A 165 22.42 -11.02 0.72
N THR A 166 21.72 -10.40 -0.23
CA THR A 166 21.93 -10.63 -1.66
C THR A 166 22.67 -9.46 -2.33
N PRO A 167 23.21 -9.63 -3.56
CA PRO A 167 24.09 -8.64 -4.18
C PRO A 167 23.53 -7.23 -4.30
N GLY A 168 22.25 -7.08 -4.67
CA GLY A 168 21.60 -5.80 -4.90
C GLY A 168 20.87 -5.23 -3.68
N HIS A 169 20.94 -5.87 -2.52
CA HIS A 169 20.23 -5.39 -1.35
C HIS A 169 20.75 -4.02 -0.88
N VAL A 170 19.84 -3.06 -0.76
CA VAL A 170 20.03 -1.75 -0.12
C VAL A 170 18.95 -1.58 0.94
N PRO A 171 19.29 -1.29 2.21
CA PRO A 171 18.31 -1.01 3.25
C PRO A 171 17.38 0.15 2.83
N ALA A 172 16.16 0.14 3.31
CA ALA A 172 15.25 1.25 3.14
C ALA A 172 15.48 2.27 4.29
N GLU A 173 15.49 3.54 3.93
CA GLU A 173 15.58 4.66 4.87
C GLU A 173 14.33 5.54 4.71
N TRP A 174 13.21 5.03 5.22
CA TRP A 174 11.94 5.76 5.18
C TRP A 174 11.87 6.83 6.28
N PRO A 175 11.01 7.85 6.12
CA PRO A 175 10.67 8.75 7.21
C PRO A 175 10.24 7.97 8.47
N THR A 176 10.35 8.62 9.62
CA THR A 176 9.89 8.00 10.86
C THR A 176 8.37 7.81 10.85
N PHE A 177 7.91 6.84 11.63
CA PHE A 177 6.48 6.64 11.89
C PHE A 177 5.79 7.95 12.32
N ASP A 178 6.39 8.71 13.23
CA ASP A 178 5.82 9.96 13.73
C ASP A 178 5.69 11.02 12.62
N ALA A 179 6.66 11.10 11.70
CA ALA A 179 6.59 12.01 10.56
C ALA A 179 5.44 11.66 9.62
N ALA A 180 5.25 10.37 9.30
CA ALA A 180 4.15 9.91 8.47
C ALA A 180 2.79 10.17 9.13
N MET A 181 2.65 9.87 10.45
CA MET A 181 1.43 10.14 11.18
C MET A 181 1.11 11.63 11.29
N THR A 182 2.13 12.48 11.50
CA THR A 182 1.96 13.93 11.55
C THR A 182 1.42 14.47 10.23
N VAL A 183 2.01 14.06 9.10
CA VAL A 183 1.56 14.56 7.80
C VAL A 183 0.14 14.12 7.45
N LEU A 184 -0.26 12.88 7.79
CA LEU A 184 -1.64 12.42 7.58
C LEU A 184 -2.65 13.13 8.49
N ARG A 185 -2.29 13.36 9.75
CA ARG A 185 -3.13 14.12 10.70
C ARG A 185 -3.31 15.55 10.22
N ASP A 186 -2.25 16.24 9.84
CA ASP A 186 -2.29 17.64 9.40
C ASP A 186 -3.02 17.79 8.06
N ASN A 187 -2.98 16.75 7.21
CA ASN A 187 -3.80 16.61 6.00
C ASN A 187 -5.30 16.41 6.31
N GLY A 188 -5.64 15.94 7.51
CA GLY A 188 -7.00 15.55 7.89
C GLY A 188 -7.45 14.22 7.27
N ALA A 189 -6.51 13.37 6.86
CA ALA A 189 -6.78 12.05 6.33
C ALA A 189 -7.15 11.06 7.43
N VAL A 190 -7.91 10.03 7.07
CA VAL A 190 -8.18 8.87 7.93
C VAL A 190 -6.98 7.92 7.83
N ALA A 191 -6.13 7.90 8.84
CA ALA A 191 -4.96 7.03 8.88
C ALA A 191 -5.36 5.58 9.21
N VAL A 192 -4.88 4.62 8.40
CA VAL A 192 -5.11 3.18 8.53
C VAL A 192 -3.77 2.46 8.57
N LEU A 193 -3.51 1.62 9.57
CA LEU A 193 -2.32 0.77 9.59
C LEU A 193 -2.49 -0.36 8.57
N ALA A 194 -1.67 -0.34 7.52
CA ALA A 194 -1.77 -1.26 6.38
C ALA A 194 -1.26 -2.66 6.73
N HIS A 195 -1.94 -3.70 6.23
CA HIS A 195 -1.58 -5.13 6.29
C HIS A 195 -0.80 -5.57 7.55
N PRO A 196 -1.27 -5.28 8.78
CA PRO A 196 -0.52 -5.51 10.01
C PRO A 196 -0.18 -7.01 10.25
N HIS A 197 -0.90 -7.92 9.63
CA HIS A 197 -0.64 -9.37 9.68
C HIS A 197 0.62 -9.79 8.90
N ARG A 198 1.11 -8.95 7.97
CA ARG A 198 2.31 -9.25 7.14
C ARG A 198 3.61 -8.81 7.80
N TYR A 199 3.56 -8.04 8.88
CA TYR A 199 4.77 -7.61 9.56
C TYR A 199 5.45 -8.76 10.28
N ARG A 200 6.78 -8.82 10.16
CA ARG A 200 7.61 -9.77 10.93
C ARG A 200 7.73 -9.29 12.38
N ALA A 201 6.63 -9.38 13.11
CA ALA A 201 6.51 -8.89 14.47
C ALA A 201 5.88 -9.95 15.37
N SER A 202 6.37 -10.06 16.59
CA SER A 202 5.70 -10.86 17.62
C SER A 202 4.35 -10.24 17.98
N ALA A 203 3.46 -10.99 18.62
CA ALA A 203 2.18 -10.46 19.08
C ALA A 203 2.34 -9.25 20.03
N GLY A 204 3.43 -9.24 20.85
CA GLY A 204 3.78 -8.13 21.71
C GLY A 204 4.17 -6.88 20.89
N GLN A 205 5.06 -7.03 19.94
CA GLN A 205 5.51 -5.92 19.07
C GLN A 205 4.37 -5.35 18.23
N LEU A 206 3.49 -6.20 17.69
CA LEU A 206 2.33 -5.74 16.94
C LEU A 206 1.35 -4.96 17.82
N ARG A 207 1.15 -5.40 19.07
CA ARG A 207 0.36 -4.68 20.06
C ARG A 207 0.97 -3.30 20.41
N GLU A 208 2.29 -3.23 20.57
CA GLU A 208 3.01 -1.97 20.83
C GLU A 208 2.90 -1.02 19.64
N LEU A 209 3.06 -1.51 18.40
CA LEU A 209 2.86 -0.72 17.19
C LEU A 209 1.43 -0.19 17.13
N THR A 210 0.43 -1.04 17.38
CA THR A 210 -0.98 -0.63 17.37
C THR A 210 -1.28 0.41 18.45
N ALA A 211 -0.71 0.26 19.64
CA ALA A 211 -0.86 1.25 20.72
C ALA A 211 -0.25 2.60 20.31
N ALA A 212 0.97 2.61 19.78
CA ALA A 212 1.63 3.81 19.29
C ALA A 212 0.82 4.47 18.15
N PHE A 213 0.28 3.65 17.24
CA PHE A 213 -0.55 4.12 16.12
C PHE A 213 -1.84 4.79 16.63
N ALA A 214 -2.55 4.18 17.57
CA ALA A 214 -3.75 4.77 18.16
C ALA A 214 -3.43 6.08 18.89
N GLN A 215 -2.33 6.13 19.67
CA GLN A 215 -1.87 7.33 20.38
C GLN A 215 -1.49 8.48 19.44
N ALA A 216 -0.91 8.16 18.28
CA ALA A 216 -0.56 9.13 17.24
C ALA A 216 -1.78 9.64 16.43
N GLY A 217 -2.98 9.19 16.75
CA GLY A 217 -4.23 9.59 16.09
C GLY A 217 -4.67 8.67 14.96
N GLY A 218 -4.09 7.47 14.85
CA GLY A 218 -4.52 6.43 13.91
C GLY A 218 -5.98 6.05 14.14
N LYS A 219 -6.70 5.73 13.07
CA LYS A 219 -8.15 5.56 13.07
C LYS A 219 -8.62 4.14 12.81
N ALA A 220 -7.90 3.38 12.01
CA ALA A 220 -8.32 2.03 11.63
C ALA A 220 -7.13 1.09 11.41
N LEU A 221 -7.38 -0.21 11.49
CA LEU A 221 -6.46 -1.26 11.03
C LEU A 221 -7.05 -1.94 9.79
N GLU A 222 -6.23 -2.40 8.87
CA GLU A 222 -6.68 -3.37 7.87
C GLU A 222 -6.96 -4.71 8.55
N ALA A 223 -8.23 -4.91 8.84
CA ALA A 223 -8.74 -6.08 9.59
C ALA A 223 -9.24 -7.19 8.67
N SER A 224 -9.39 -6.90 7.38
CA SER A 224 -9.74 -7.89 6.37
C SER A 224 -9.08 -7.58 5.04
N MET A 225 -8.35 -8.56 4.53
CA MET A 225 -7.60 -8.47 3.28
C MET A 225 -7.69 -9.77 2.49
N ALA A 226 -7.44 -9.67 1.18
CA ALA A 226 -7.27 -10.86 0.35
C ALA A 226 -6.12 -11.74 0.89
N GLY A 227 -6.34 -13.04 0.97
CA GLY A 227 -5.33 -13.99 1.44
C GLY A 227 -5.03 -13.98 2.95
N MET A 228 -5.69 -13.15 3.75
CA MET A 228 -5.55 -13.17 5.20
C MET A 228 -6.12 -14.47 5.79
N SER A 229 -5.41 -15.09 6.73
CA SER A 229 -5.92 -16.25 7.44
C SER A 229 -6.98 -15.86 8.46
N PRO A 230 -7.94 -16.76 8.81
CA PRO A 230 -8.91 -16.51 9.88
C PRO A 230 -8.24 -16.16 11.22
N ASN A 231 -7.16 -16.82 11.58
CA ASN A 231 -6.41 -16.53 12.81
C ASN A 231 -5.80 -15.14 12.82
N ASP A 232 -5.29 -14.67 11.66
CA ASP A 232 -4.80 -13.30 11.54
C ASP A 232 -5.95 -12.29 11.64
N ALA A 233 -7.08 -12.56 10.99
CA ALA A 233 -8.26 -11.71 11.07
C ALA A 233 -8.75 -11.57 12.53
N ASP A 234 -8.84 -12.66 13.28
CA ASP A 234 -9.23 -12.66 14.69
C ASP A 234 -8.23 -11.89 15.57
N ARG A 235 -6.93 -12.04 15.30
CA ARG A 235 -5.88 -11.30 15.99
C ARG A 235 -6.01 -9.80 15.75
N ILE A 236 -6.20 -9.36 14.51
CA ILE A 236 -6.34 -7.95 14.18
C ILE A 236 -7.68 -7.40 14.73
N ALA A 237 -8.77 -8.16 14.63
CA ALA A 237 -10.05 -7.80 15.24
C ALA A 237 -9.94 -7.54 16.76
N SER A 238 -9.16 -8.38 17.45
CA SER A 238 -8.89 -8.20 18.87
C SER A 238 -8.12 -6.90 19.17
N LEU A 239 -7.19 -6.50 18.30
CA LEU A 239 -6.48 -5.23 18.39
C LEU A 239 -7.41 -4.04 18.10
N CYS A 240 -8.28 -4.13 17.08
CA CYS A 240 -9.30 -3.10 16.82
C CYS A 240 -10.14 -2.83 18.08
N ARG A 241 -10.70 -3.89 18.68
CA ARG A 241 -11.52 -3.77 19.89
C ARG A 241 -10.72 -3.18 21.07
N ARG A 242 -9.48 -3.67 21.27
CA ARG A 242 -8.63 -3.24 22.40
C ARG A 242 -8.29 -1.76 22.36
N PHE A 243 -8.07 -1.21 21.17
CA PHE A 243 -7.63 0.17 20.98
C PHE A 243 -8.71 1.08 20.41
N SER A 244 -9.97 0.61 20.37
CA SER A 244 -11.13 1.35 19.83
C SER A 244 -10.87 1.88 18.40
N LEU A 245 -10.26 1.04 17.55
CA LEU A 245 -9.96 1.35 16.17
C LEU A 245 -11.01 0.74 15.24
N HIS A 246 -11.33 1.45 14.17
CA HIS A 246 -12.18 0.94 13.09
C HIS A 246 -11.47 -0.15 12.29
N ALA A 247 -12.25 -0.89 11.52
CA ALA A 247 -11.77 -1.93 10.61
C ALA A 247 -11.79 -1.43 9.16
N SER A 248 -10.64 -1.46 8.50
CA SER A 248 -10.53 -1.25 7.06
C SER A 248 -10.45 -2.58 6.32
N MET A 249 -10.78 -2.53 5.03
CA MET A 249 -10.79 -3.67 4.12
C MET A 249 -10.12 -3.27 2.81
N GLY A 250 -9.28 -4.13 2.28
CA GLY A 250 -8.61 -3.89 1.01
C GLY A 250 -8.01 -5.15 0.42
N SER A 251 -7.75 -5.15 -0.87
CA SER A 251 -7.12 -6.26 -1.54
C SER A 251 -5.60 -6.18 -1.53
N ASP A 252 -5.05 -4.97 -1.46
CA ASP A 252 -3.64 -4.69 -1.76
C ASP A 252 -3.27 -5.22 -3.16
N PHE A 253 -4.18 -4.92 -4.11
CA PHE A 253 -4.07 -5.41 -5.48
C PHE A 253 -2.97 -4.68 -6.24
N HIS A 254 -2.07 -5.45 -6.87
CA HIS A 254 -0.98 -4.92 -7.70
C HIS A 254 -1.02 -5.47 -9.13
N ASP A 255 -1.41 -6.74 -9.32
CA ASP A 255 -1.24 -7.44 -10.58
C ASP A 255 -2.35 -8.49 -10.78
N PRO A 256 -3.08 -8.47 -11.92
CA PRO A 256 -4.08 -9.47 -12.24
C PRO A 256 -3.53 -10.90 -12.41
N ALA A 257 -2.24 -11.04 -12.66
CA ALA A 257 -1.57 -12.35 -12.73
C ALA A 257 -1.35 -12.98 -11.34
N VAL A 258 -1.57 -12.22 -10.26
CA VAL A 258 -1.44 -12.68 -8.87
C VAL A 258 -2.82 -13.12 -8.36
N PRO A 259 -3.16 -14.44 -8.36
CA PRO A 259 -4.52 -14.91 -8.13
C PRO A 259 -4.99 -14.82 -6.68
N TRP A 260 -4.08 -14.66 -5.73
CA TRP A 260 -4.42 -14.65 -4.29
C TRP A 260 -4.81 -13.26 -3.75
N ASN A 261 -4.57 -12.18 -4.52
CA ASN A 261 -4.96 -10.82 -4.14
C ASN A 261 -5.95 -10.19 -5.16
N PRO A 262 -7.11 -10.80 -5.44
CA PRO A 262 -8.06 -10.22 -6.37
C PRO A 262 -8.79 -9.02 -5.76
N LEU A 263 -9.04 -8.00 -6.59
CA LEU A 263 -9.85 -6.82 -6.21
C LEU A 263 -11.18 -7.21 -5.59
N GLY A 264 -11.59 -6.48 -4.56
CA GLY A 264 -12.88 -6.63 -3.91
C GLY A 264 -13.06 -7.96 -3.18
N ARG A 265 -12.00 -8.74 -2.96
CA ARG A 265 -12.08 -10.01 -2.25
C ARG A 265 -11.34 -9.93 -0.92
N TRP A 266 -12.08 -10.05 0.15
CA TRP A 266 -11.61 -10.05 1.52
C TRP A 266 -12.51 -10.91 2.40
N LEU A 267 -12.07 -11.23 3.61
CA LEU A 267 -12.87 -11.93 4.60
C LEU A 267 -13.97 -11.02 5.15
N LYS A 268 -15.13 -11.59 5.49
CA LYS A 268 -16.15 -10.83 6.23
C LYS A 268 -15.55 -10.33 7.54
N LEU A 269 -15.82 -9.06 7.86
CA LEU A 269 -15.37 -8.48 9.13
C LEU A 269 -15.93 -9.27 10.32
N ALA A 270 -15.11 -9.43 11.34
CA ALA A 270 -15.55 -10.04 12.58
C ALA A 270 -16.70 -9.23 13.22
N PRO A 271 -17.70 -9.89 13.83
CA PRO A 271 -18.82 -9.20 14.46
C PRO A 271 -18.38 -8.13 15.49
N GLY A 272 -19.09 -7.01 15.51
CA GLY A 272 -18.84 -5.92 16.46
C GLY A 272 -17.63 -5.04 16.14
N LEU A 273 -17.07 -5.12 14.93
CA LEU A 273 -16.10 -4.15 14.40
C LEU A 273 -16.85 -3.04 13.66
N GLU A 274 -16.49 -1.80 13.97
CA GLU A 274 -16.98 -0.62 13.24
C GLU A 274 -16.19 -0.45 11.94
N PRO A 275 -16.82 -0.41 10.76
CA PRO A 275 -16.12 -0.26 9.51
C PRO A 275 -15.60 1.18 9.32
N VAL A 276 -14.43 1.31 8.70
CA VAL A 276 -13.80 2.62 8.42
C VAL A 276 -14.67 3.54 7.56
N THR A 277 -15.63 2.99 6.83
CA THR A 277 -16.60 3.76 6.03
C THR A 277 -17.38 4.80 6.82
N GLN A 278 -17.57 4.59 8.12
CA GLN A 278 -18.22 5.57 9.01
C GLN A 278 -17.41 6.86 9.20
N LEU A 279 -16.10 6.80 8.94
CA LEU A 279 -15.20 7.95 9.02
C LEU A 279 -15.01 8.67 7.68
N LEU A 280 -15.49 8.07 6.57
CA LEU A 280 -15.30 8.57 5.21
C LEU A 280 -16.53 9.39 4.78
N THR A 281 -16.77 10.51 5.45
CA THR A 281 -17.79 11.47 5.01
C THR A 281 -17.32 12.18 3.73
N PRO A 282 -18.20 12.42 2.74
CA PRO A 282 -17.83 13.27 1.59
C PRO A 282 -17.36 14.63 2.12
N ARG A 283 -16.17 15.06 1.72
CA ARG A 283 -15.77 16.46 1.90
C ARG A 283 -16.66 17.28 0.94
N ALA A 284 -17.39 18.25 1.51
CA ALA A 284 -18.23 19.17 0.76
C ALA A 284 -17.39 20.01 -0.22
#